data_36d3711ac740ac04dc84517e2463aab6
#
_entry.id   36d3711ac740ac04dc84517e2463aab6
#
_cell.length_a   1.000
_cell.length_b   1.000
_cell.length_c   1.000
_cell.angle_alpha   90.00
_cell.angle_beta   90.00
_cell.angle_gamma   90.00
#
_symmetry.space_group_name_H-M   'P 1'
#
loop_
_entity.id
_entity.type
_entity.pdbx_description
1 polymer ?
#
loop_
_entity_poly.entity_id
_entity_poly.type
_entity_poly.pdbx_seq_one_letter_code
_entity_poly.pdbx_strand_id
1 'polypeptide(L)'
;MQLSEFDFPFDPLLIAAHPCLPRDHARLLVLQPLNRSLAHRRVDELPKLLQPGDLLVVNNTKVLAARVAGRKRPSGAEVEILFVKDLGDAIWEVLIKGTCRPGQIIEIGAEVSAVVVERGATRTTVRVESPIPLSEWLRQHGRMPLPPYLKRAPTDQDREWYQTLFAQHEGAIAAPTAGLHFTPELLARLQQRGIGLTTVTLH
;
A
#
# COMPACT_ATOMS: atom_id res chain seq x y z
N MET A 1 14.67 20.64 -14.69
CA MET A 1 14.54 19.17 -14.58
C MET A 1 13.20 18.80 -15.17
N GLN A 2 13.18 18.04 -16.26
CA GLN A 2 11.96 17.59 -16.93
C GLN A 2 11.70 16.14 -16.57
N LEU A 3 10.42 15.73 -16.52
CA LEU A 3 10.04 14.34 -16.18
C LEU A 3 10.66 13.33 -17.16
N SER A 4 10.81 13.70 -18.43
CA SER A 4 11.43 12.86 -19.46
C SER A 4 12.90 12.52 -19.20
N GLU A 5 13.61 13.28 -18.36
CA GLU A 5 15.00 12.97 -17.96
C GLU A 5 15.10 11.73 -17.07
N PHE A 6 13.96 11.30 -16.50
CA PHE A 6 13.84 10.11 -15.66
C PHE A 6 13.23 8.92 -16.40
N ASP A 7 12.89 9.10 -17.68
CA ASP A 7 12.30 8.02 -18.47
C ASP A 7 13.42 7.17 -19.07
N PHE A 8 13.41 5.89 -18.73
CA PHE A 8 14.36 4.91 -19.23
C PHE A 8 13.71 3.55 -19.43
N PRO A 9 14.12 2.79 -20.45
CA PRO A 9 13.61 1.43 -20.65
C PRO A 9 14.11 0.52 -19.53
N PHE A 10 13.21 -0.22 -18.90
CA PHE A 10 13.57 -1.28 -17.95
C PHE A 10 12.78 -2.56 -18.27
N ASP A 11 13.36 -3.72 -17.92
CA ASP A 11 12.68 -5.00 -18.08
C ASP A 11 11.68 -5.20 -16.93
N PRO A 12 10.36 -5.29 -17.20
CA PRO A 12 9.35 -5.57 -16.18
C PRO A 12 9.56 -6.87 -15.39
N LEU A 13 10.31 -7.82 -15.93
CA LEU A 13 10.67 -9.06 -15.22
C LEU A 13 11.63 -8.84 -14.06
N LEU A 14 12.28 -7.67 -13.98
CA LEU A 14 13.12 -7.29 -12.84
C LEU A 14 12.30 -6.90 -11.63
N ILE A 15 10.99 -6.67 -11.76
CA ILE A 15 10.11 -6.37 -10.63
C ILE A 15 9.82 -7.66 -9.87
N ALA A 16 10.24 -7.73 -8.61
CA ALA A 16 9.98 -8.87 -7.75
C ALA A 16 8.48 -9.02 -7.48
N ALA A 17 7.90 -10.17 -7.82
CA ALA A 17 6.49 -10.47 -7.56
C ALA A 17 6.22 -10.84 -6.09
N HIS A 18 7.25 -11.27 -5.36
CA HIS A 18 7.18 -11.70 -3.95
C HIS A 18 8.33 -11.07 -3.16
N PRO A 19 8.14 -10.85 -1.83
CA PRO A 19 9.21 -10.32 -1.00
C PRO A 19 10.37 -11.32 -0.88
N CYS A 20 11.58 -10.80 -0.68
CA CYS A 20 12.71 -11.58 -0.19
C CYS A 20 12.44 -12.01 1.26
N LEU A 21 12.84 -13.21 1.63
CA LEU A 21 12.77 -13.68 3.01
C LEU A 21 14.16 -14.19 3.45
N PRO A 22 14.68 -13.72 4.58
CA PRO A 22 14.17 -12.60 5.40
C PRO A 22 14.14 -11.27 4.62
N ARG A 23 13.26 -10.35 5.01
CA ARG A 23 12.99 -9.11 4.28
C ARG A 23 14.20 -8.21 4.13
N ASP A 24 15.05 -8.15 5.14
CA ASP A 24 16.28 -7.36 5.19
C ASP A 24 17.43 -7.93 4.31
N HIS A 25 17.22 -9.12 3.74
CA HIS A 25 18.15 -9.68 2.74
C HIS A 25 17.94 -9.07 1.34
N ALA A 26 16.95 -8.20 1.15
CA ALA A 26 16.74 -7.50 -0.12
C ALA A 26 17.98 -6.67 -0.51
N ARG A 27 18.18 -6.54 -1.81
CA ARG A 27 19.30 -5.76 -2.38
C ARG A 27 19.10 -4.27 -2.08
N LEU A 28 20.20 -3.61 -1.74
CA LEU A 28 20.28 -2.18 -1.49
C LEU A 28 21.30 -1.55 -2.43
N LEU A 29 20.86 -0.55 -3.17
CA LEU A 29 21.76 0.30 -3.93
C LEU A 29 22.17 1.49 -3.08
N VAL A 30 23.47 1.63 -2.84
CA VAL A 30 24.05 2.77 -2.11
C VAL A 30 24.67 3.72 -3.12
N LEU A 31 24.14 4.93 -3.19
CA LEU A 31 24.64 6.00 -4.03
C LEU A 31 25.30 7.07 -3.17
N GLN A 32 26.53 7.42 -3.47
CA GLN A 32 27.27 8.52 -2.83
C GLN A 32 27.58 9.61 -3.87
N PRO A 33 26.72 10.61 -4.01
CA PRO A 33 26.83 11.62 -5.07
C PRO A 33 28.16 12.41 -5.02
N LEU A 34 28.66 12.71 -3.81
CA LEU A 34 29.90 13.46 -3.62
C LEU A 34 31.13 12.74 -4.21
N ASN A 35 31.19 11.43 -4.06
CA ASN A 35 32.29 10.60 -4.54
C ASN A 35 31.99 9.99 -5.92
N ARG A 36 30.80 10.24 -6.47
CA ARG A 36 30.29 9.60 -7.68
C ARG A 36 30.42 8.07 -7.62
N SER A 37 30.25 7.49 -6.42
CA SER A 37 30.36 6.05 -6.23
C SER A 37 28.97 5.40 -6.10
N LEU A 38 28.92 4.18 -6.58
CA LEU A 38 27.75 3.34 -6.53
C LEU A 38 28.19 1.97 -5.99
N ALA A 39 27.48 1.46 -4.98
CA ALA A 39 27.77 0.16 -4.39
C ALA A 39 26.53 -0.67 -4.21
N HIS A 40 26.63 -1.95 -4.52
CA HIS A 40 25.57 -2.94 -4.25
C HIS A 40 25.77 -3.51 -2.85
N ARG A 41 24.73 -3.46 -2.02
CA ARG A 41 24.69 -3.95 -0.65
C ARG A 41 23.37 -4.69 -0.41
N ARG A 42 23.12 -5.04 0.84
CA ARG A 42 21.85 -5.57 1.33
C ARG A 42 21.30 -4.66 2.41
N VAL A 43 20.01 -4.71 2.63
CA VAL A 43 19.34 -3.89 3.65
C VAL A 43 19.84 -4.23 5.05
N ASP A 44 20.18 -5.49 5.35
CA ASP A 44 20.74 -5.93 6.62
C ASP A 44 22.14 -5.33 6.93
N GLU A 45 22.76 -4.66 5.95
CA GLU A 45 24.02 -3.92 6.14
C GLU A 45 23.80 -2.45 6.58
N LEU A 46 22.55 -1.96 6.66
CA LEU A 46 22.27 -0.58 7.10
C LEU A 46 22.98 -0.16 8.38
N PRO A 47 23.12 -1.01 9.43
CA PRO A 47 23.87 -0.64 10.62
C PRO A 47 25.36 -0.31 10.38
N LYS A 48 25.92 -0.76 9.26
CA LYS A 48 27.30 -0.43 8.86
C LYS A 48 27.40 0.84 8.01
N LEU A 49 26.29 1.24 7.40
CA LEU A 49 26.20 2.38 6.49
C LEU A 49 25.79 3.66 7.20
N LEU A 50 25.04 3.55 8.28
CA LEU A 50 24.58 4.65 9.10
C LEU A 50 25.56 4.91 10.27
N GLN A 51 25.54 6.15 10.77
CA GLN A 51 26.42 6.59 11.85
C GLN A 51 25.65 6.70 13.17
N PRO A 52 26.30 6.48 14.34
CA PRO A 52 25.70 6.78 15.63
C PRO A 52 25.21 8.24 15.67
N GLY A 53 23.97 8.44 16.13
CA GLY A 53 23.31 9.75 16.13
C GLY A 53 22.44 10.03 14.91
N ASP A 54 22.48 9.21 13.85
CA ASP A 54 21.52 9.29 12.76
C ASP A 54 20.10 9.00 13.27
N LEU A 55 19.10 9.63 12.63
CA LEU A 55 17.69 9.43 12.94
C LEU A 55 16.95 8.85 11.74
N LEU A 56 16.41 7.65 11.91
CA LEU A 56 15.48 7.06 10.94
C LEU A 56 14.06 7.58 11.18
N VAL A 57 13.49 8.17 10.15
CA VAL A 57 12.07 8.58 10.14
C VAL A 57 11.29 7.57 9.30
N VAL A 58 10.35 6.86 9.91
CA VAL A 58 9.57 5.82 9.24
C VAL A 58 8.09 6.16 9.24
N ASN A 59 7.37 5.71 8.20
CA ASN A 59 5.92 5.88 8.12
C ASN A 59 5.23 4.72 8.84
N ASN A 60 4.40 5.03 9.85
CA ASN A 60 3.66 4.05 10.64
C ASN A 60 2.22 3.83 10.16
N THR A 61 1.91 4.26 8.95
CA THR A 61 0.60 3.97 8.36
C THR A 61 0.39 2.48 8.17
N LYS A 62 -0.86 2.02 8.37
CA LYS A 62 -1.28 0.63 8.15
C LYS A 62 -2.17 0.53 6.94
N VAL A 63 -1.85 -0.40 6.04
CA VAL A 63 -2.63 -0.63 4.83
C VAL A 63 -3.93 -1.34 5.16
N LEU A 64 -5.03 -0.77 4.68
CA LEU A 64 -6.34 -1.40 4.76
C LEU A 64 -6.52 -2.37 3.58
N ALA A 65 -7.12 -3.54 3.83
CA ALA A 65 -7.52 -4.48 2.79
C ALA A 65 -8.74 -3.94 2.01
N ALA A 66 -8.55 -2.81 1.35
CA ALA A 66 -9.62 -1.94 0.86
C ALA A 66 -10.10 -2.27 -0.55
N ARG A 67 -9.60 -3.34 -1.16
CA ARG A 67 -9.99 -3.77 -2.52
C ARG A 67 -11.05 -4.85 -2.47
N VAL A 68 -12.15 -4.65 -3.17
CA VAL A 68 -13.26 -5.61 -3.24
C VAL A 68 -13.76 -5.78 -4.68
N ALA A 69 -14.22 -6.99 -5.00
CA ALA A 69 -15.00 -7.23 -6.20
C ALA A 69 -16.48 -6.94 -5.92
N GLY A 70 -17.20 -6.41 -6.90
CA GLY A 70 -18.62 -6.13 -6.79
C GLY A 70 -19.36 -6.44 -8.09
N ARG A 71 -20.68 -6.47 -8.00
CA ARG A 71 -21.58 -6.67 -9.14
C ARG A 71 -22.61 -5.55 -9.22
N LYS A 72 -22.74 -4.97 -10.39
CA LYS A 72 -23.72 -3.89 -10.65
C LYS A 72 -25.14 -4.44 -10.73
N ARG A 73 -26.09 -3.77 -10.10
CA ARG A 73 -27.51 -3.99 -10.36
C ARG A 73 -28.01 -3.10 -11.51
N PRO A 74 -28.94 -3.54 -12.38
CA PRO A 74 -29.45 -4.92 -12.51
C PRO A 74 -28.57 -5.80 -13.41
N SER A 75 -27.53 -5.26 -14.05
CA SER A 75 -26.80 -5.91 -15.15
C SER A 75 -25.95 -7.12 -14.74
N GLY A 76 -25.60 -7.27 -13.46
CA GLY A 76 -24.68 -8.29 -12.97
C GLY A 76 -23.20 -8.08 -13.38
N ALA A 77 -22.89 -7.00 -14.10
CA ALA A 77 -21.55 -6.74 -14.58
C ALA A 77 -20.56 -6.56 -13.41
N GLU A 78 -19.44 -7.25 -13.50
CA GLU A 78 -18.40 -7.19 -12.48
C GLU A 78 -17.65 -5.86 -12.49
N VAL A 79 -17.28 -5.40 -11.32
CA VAL A 79 -16.44 -4.22 -11.08
C VAL A 79 -15.50 -4.49 -9.92
N GLU A 80 -14.39 -3.77 -9.90
CA GLU A 80 -13.48 -3.72 -8.75
C GLU A 80 -13.55 -2.34 -8.13
N ILE A 81 -13.71 -2.29 -6.81
CA ILE A 81 -13.73 -1.06 -6.01
C ILE A 81 -12.52 -1.08 -5.09
N LEU A 82 -11.79 0.02 -5.06
CA LEU A 82 -10.78 0.32 -4.06
C LEU A 82 -11.27 1.48 -3.20
N PHE A 83 -11.57 1.22 -1.93
CA PHE A 83 -11.95 2.23 -0.96
C PHE A 83 -10.70 3.02 -0.55
N VAL A 84 -10.73 4.34 -0.74
CA VAL A 84 -9.57 5.22 -0.56
C VAL A 84 -9.65 5.99 0.74
N LYS A 85 -10.79 6.63 1.01
CA LYS A 85 -10.96 7.52 2.16
C LYS A 85 -12.39 7.50 2.67
N ASP A 86 -12.53 7.40 3.98
CA ASP A 86 -13.79 7.63 4.67
C ASP A 86 -14.04 9.14 4.75
N LEU A 87 -15.20 9.58 4.27
CA LEU A 87 -15.63 10.99 4.31
C LEU A 87 -16.66 11.26 5.41
N GLY A 88 -17.00 10.23 6.21
CA GLY A 88 -18.08 10.29 7.19
C GLY A 88 -19.45 9.96 6.58
N ASP A 89 -20.47 9.79 7.44
CA ASP A 89 -21.87 9.53 7.04
C ASP A 89 -22.05 8.39 6.04
N ALA A 90 -21.25 7.34 6.17
CA ALA A 90 -21.20 6.20 5.25
C ALA A 90 -20.82 6.57 3.80
N ILE A 91 -20.25 7.75 3.58
CA ILE A 91 -19.74 8.20 2.28
C ILE A 91 -18.25 7.90 2.18
N TRP A 92 -17.87 7.27 1.09
CA TRP A 92 -16.47 6.92 0.82
C TRP A 92 -16.01 7.43 -0.54
N GLU A 93 -14.79 7.92 -0.58
CA GLU A 93 -14.05 8.13 -1.81
C GLU A 93 -13.49 6.78 -2.28
N VAL A 94 -13.69 6.47 -3.55
CA VAL A 94 -13.28 5.19 -4.14
C VAL A 94 -12.68 5.36 -5.52
N LEU A 95 -11.84 4.39 -5.90
CA LEU A 95 -11.48 4.15 -7.29
C LEU A 95 -12.25 2.94 -7.78
N ILE A 96 -12.93 3.08 -8.92
CA ILE A 96 -13.71 1.99 -9.54
C ILE A 96 -13.10 1.65 -10.89
N LYS A 97 -12.67 0.39 -11.02
CA LYS A 97 -12.27 -0.15 -12.30
C LYS A 97 -13.52 -0.58 -13.08
N GLY A 98 -13.81 0.14 -14.15
CA GLY A 98 -15.00 -0.04 -14.97
C GLY A 98 -15.85 1.24 -15.04
N THR A 99 -16.89 1.20 -15.87
CA THR A 99 -17.83 2.32 -16.02
C THR A 99 -18.90 2.25 -14.95
N CYS A 100 -19.23 3.35 -14.30
CA CYS A 100 -20.38 3.48 -13.40
C CYS A 100 -20.97 4.89 -13.56
N ARG A 101 -22.20 5.08 -13.10
CA ARG A 101 -22.92 6.36 -13.15
C ARG A 101 -23.58 6.64 -11.80
N PRO A 102 -23.85 7.89 -11.46
CA PRO A 102 -24.63 8.22 -10.25
C PRO A 102 -25.93 7.41 -10.17
N GLY A 103 -26.29 6.97 -8.99
CA GLY A 103 -27.43 6.07 -8.72
C GLY A 103 -27.15 4.59 -8.99
N GLN A 104 -25.99 4.23 -9.55
CA GLN A 104 -25.63 2.82 -9.76
C GLN A 104 -25.42 2.11 -8.43
N ILE A 105 -26.13 1.02 -8.21
CA ILE A 105 -25.95 0.12 -7.06
C ILE A 105 -24.93 -0.95 -7.42
N ILE A 106 -23.98 -1.19 -6.53
CA ILE A 106 -22.94 -2.21 -6.64
C ILE A 106 -23.00 -3.08 -5.39
N GLU A 107 -23.35 -4.34 -5.55
CA GLU A 107 -23.29 -5.34 -4.47
C GLU A 107 -21.85 -5.78 -4.26
N ILE A 108 -21.36 -5.67 -3.04
CA ILE A 108 -19.97 -6.06 -2.65
C ILE A 108 -19.95 -7.19 -1.60
N GLY A 109 -21.09 -7.55 -1.06
CA GLY A 109 -21.30 -8.65 -0.11
C GLY A 109 -22.77 -8.99 0.02
N ALA A 110 -23.10 -10.02 0.80
CA ALA A 110 -24.47 -10.51 0.96
C ALA A 110 -25.44 -9.41 1.44
N GLU A 111 -24.97 -8.55 2.37
CA GLU A 111 -25.75 -7.47 2.98
C GLU A 111 -25.06 -6.11 2.85
N VAL A 112 -24.07 -6.02 1.94
CA VAL A 112 -23.28 -4.80 1.77
C VAL A 112 -23.34 -4.33 0.33
N SER A 113 -23.77 -3.09 0.16
CA SER A 113 -23.83 -2.44 -1.15
C SER A 113 -23.20 -1.06 -1.13
N ALA A 114 -22.76 -0.61 -2.31
CA ALA A 114 -22.27 0.73 -2.54
C ALA A 114 -23.13 1.40 -3.63
N VAL A 115 -23.69 2.55 -3.32
CA VAL A 115 -24.45 3.38 -4.27
C VAL A 115 -23.56 4.51 -4.73
N VAL A 116 -23.34 4.62 -6.03
CA VAL A 116 -22.55 5.73 -6.60
C VAL A 116 -23.30 7.04 -6.40
N VAL A 117 -22.73 7.95 -5.63
CA VAL A 117 -23.30 9.29 -5.37
C VAL A 117 -22.84 10.25 -6.47
N GLU A 118 -21.53 10.29 -6.71
CA GLU A 118 -20.94 11.20 -7.69
C GLU A 118 -19.78 10.49 -8.41
N ARG A 119 -19.64 10.79 -9.68
CA ARG A 119 -18.49 10.34 -10.48
C ARG A 119 -17.74 11.55 -11.03
N GLY A 120 -16.59 11.85 -10.45
CA GLY A 120 -15.64 12.81 -10.97
C GLY A 120 -14.66 12.19 -11.97
N ALA A 121 -13.82 13.03 -12.56
CA ALA A 121 -12.81 12.60 -13.54
C ALA A 121 -11.76 11.65 -12.92
N THR A 122 -11.34 11.90 -11.68
CA THR A 122 -10.29 11.14 -10.99
C THR A 122 -10.83 10.35 -9.79
N ARG A 123 -11.94 10.76 -9.21
CA ARG A 123 -12.48 10.21 -7.95
C ARG A 123 -13.98 9.98 -8.09
N THR A 124 -14.45 8.97 -7.41
CA THR A 124 -15.87 8.62 -7.32
C THR A 124 -16.24 8.57 -5.86
N THR A 125 -17.39 9.10 -5.48
CA THR A 125 -17.93 8.94 -4.14
C THR A 125 -19.07 7.93 -4.16
N VAL A 126 -19.09 7.08 -3.16
CA VAL A 126 -20.14 6.09 -2.96
C VAL A 126 -20.72 6.22 -1.56
N ARG A 127 -22.00 5.97 -1.40
CA ARG A 127 -22.64 5.70 -0.12
C ARG A 127 -22.66 4.20 0.10
N VAL A 128 -22.17 3.76 1.25
CA VAL A 128 -22.14 2.35 1.60
C VAL A 128 -23.32 2.02 2.52
N GLU A 129 -24.04 0.98 2.20
CA GLU A 129 -25.05 0.35 3.06
C GLU A 129 -24.44 -0.94 3.61
N SER A 130 -24.29 -1.02 4.92
CA SER A 130 -23.65 -2.14 5.60
C SER A 130 -24.21 -2.29 7.01
N PRO A 131 -24.44 -3.52 7.52
CA PRO A 131 -24.89 -3.75 8.88
C PRO A 131 -23.81 -3.46 9.94
N ILE A 132 -22.56 -3.40 9.55
CA ILE A 132 -21.40 -3.08 10.41
C ILE A 132 -20.55 -1.98 9.78
N PRO A 133 -19.68 -1.30 10.53
CA PRO A 133 -18.73 -0.34 9.96
C PRO A 133 -17.96 -0.94 8.78
N LEU A 134 -17.88 -0.21 7.66
CA LEU A 134 -17.23 -0.74 6.45
C LEU A 134 -15.76 -1.12 6.69
N SER A 135 -15.04 -0.37 7.53
CA SER A 135 -13.65 -0.70 7.89
C SER A 135 -13.52 -2.09 8.54
N GLU A 136 -14.51 -2.48 9.35
CA GLU A 136 -14.56 -3.79 9.97
C GLU A 136 -14.90 -4.88 8.94
N TRP A 137 -15.87 -4.62 8.08
CA TRP A 137 -16.22 -5.53 6.99
C TRP A 137 -15.04 -5.74 6.03
N LEU A 138 -14.32 -4.67 5.66
CA LEU A 138 -13.14 -4.74 4.80
C LEU A 138 -12.00 -5.55 5.41
N ARG A 139 -11.80 -5.49 6.73
CA ARG A 139 -10.79 -6.35 7.39
C ARG A 139 -11.06 -7.83 7.18
N GLN A 140 -12.33 -8.23 7.12
CA GLN A 140 -12.73 -9.63 6.96
C GLN A 140 -12.78 -10.06 5.49
N HIS A 141 -13.32 -9.23 4.59
CA HIS A 141 -13.69 -9.59 3.23
C HIS A 141 -12.85 -8.91 2.14
N GLY A 142 -12.17 -7.83 2.48
CA GLY A 142 -11.35 -7.08 1.54
C GLY A 142 -10.05 -7.81 1.19
N ARG A 143 -9.48 -7.44 0.05
CA ARG A 143 -8.18 -7.91 -0.45
C ARG A 143 -7.14 -6.81 -0.36
N MET A 144 -5.88 -7.20 -0.17
CA MET A 144 -4.77 -6.23 -0.15
C MET A 144 -4.67 -5.52 -1.49
N PRO A 145 -4.56 -4.17 -1.49
CA PRO A 145 -4.52 -3.36 -2.70
C PRO A 145 -3.13 -3.34 -3.32
N LEU A 146 -2.64 -4.51 -3.76
CA LEU A 146 -1.32 -4.60 -4.37
C LEU A 146 -1.16 -3.66 -5.57
N PRO A 147 0.01 -3.06 -5.76
CA PRO A 147 0.31 -2.22 -6.90
C PRO A 147 0.16 -2.96 -8.23
N PRO A 148 -0.39 -2.31 -9.28
CA PRO A 148 -0.66 -2.97 -10.56
C PRO A 148 0.58 -3.55 -11.26
N TYR A 149 1.77 -2.98 -11.00
CA TYR A 149 3.01 -3.45 -11.62
C TYR A 149 3.45 -4.84 -11.14
N LEU A 150 2.93 -5.35 -10.01
CA LEU A 150 3.19 -6.72 -9.56
C LEU A 150 2.52 -7.77 -10.45
N LYS A 151 1.50 -7.41 -11.25
CA LYS A 151 0.83 -8.24 -12.26
C LYS A 151 0.35 -9.60 -11.74
N ARG A 152 -0.02 -9.69 -10.46
CA ARG A 152 -0.59 -10.88 -9.84
C ARG A 152 -1.77 -10.55 -8.93
N ALA A 153 -2.62 -11.52 -8.69
CA ALA A 153 -3.68 -11.41 -7.69
C ALA A 153 -3.08 -11.42 -6.27
N PRO A 154 -3.69 -10.68 -5.32
CA PRO A 154 -3.33 -10.78 -3.91
C PRO A 154 -3.70 -12.16 -3.36
N THR A 155 -2.86 -12.66 -2.46
CA THR A 155 -3.05 -13.88 -1.65
C THR A 155 -3.27 -13.50 -0.19
N ASP A 156 -3.65 -14.44 0.65
CA ASP A 156 -3.81 -14.19 2.10
C ASP A 156 -2.48 -13.79 2.76
N GLN A 157 -1.35 -14.31 2.27
CA GLN A 157 -0.02 -13.95 2.75
C GLN A 157 0.32 -12.47 2.52
N ASP A 158 -0.30 -11.81 1.53
CA ASP A 158 -0.08 -10.40 1.28
C ASP A 158 -0.63 -9.51 2.41
N ARG A 159 -1.53 -10.00 3.24
CA ARG A 159 -1.96 -9.29 4.45
C ARG A 159 -0.80 -9.04 5.41
N GLU A 160 0.17 -9.95 5.44
CA GLU A 160 1.41 -9.82 6.20
C GLU A 160 2.51 -9.17 5.34
N TRP A 161 2.71 -9.64 4.12
CA TRP A 161 3.80 -9.19 3.26
C TRP A 161 3.70 -7.72 2.85
N TYR A 162 2.48 -7.20 2.68
CA TYR A 162 2.24 -5.82 2.28
C TYR A 162 1.95 -4.89 3.47
N GLN A 163 2.49 -5.25 4.66
CA GLN A 163 2.53 -4.41 5.85
C GLN A 163 3.96 -4.22 6.34
N THR A 164 4.25 -3.02 6.83
CA THR A 164 5.53 -2.74 7.49
C THR A 164 5.49 -3.17 8.95
N LEU A 165 6.66 -3.38 9.55
CA LEU A 165 6.79 -3.61 10.98
C LEU A 165 6.28 -2.41 11.83
N PHE A 166 6.20 -1.23 11.23
CA PHE A 166 5.81 0.02 11.87
C PHE A 166 4.30 0.29 11.82
N ALA A 167 3.51 -0.53 11.12
CA ALA A 167 2.09 -0.30 10.85
C ALA A 167 1.24 -0.21 12.13
N GLN A 168 0.70 0.99 12.43
CA GLN A 168 -0.11 1.30 13.61
C GLN A 168 -1.44 1.95 13.25
N HIS A 169 -1.45 2.98 12.39
CA HIS A 169 -2.60 3.80 12.07
C HIS A 169 -3.19 3.41 10.72
N GLU A 170 -4.41 2.85 10.74
CA GLU A 170 -5.14 2.49 9.51
C GLU A 170 -5.51 3.74 8.70
N GLY A 171 -5.43 3.65 7.35
CA GLY A 171 -5.83 4.73 6.44
C GLY A 171 -5.16 4.68 5.07
N ALA A 172 -4.05 3.97 4.93
CA ALA A 172 -3.37 3.87 3.64
C ALA A 172 -3.95 2.77 2.76
N ILE A 173 -3.87 3.00 1.44
CA ILE A 173 -4.15 2.02 0.39
C ILE A 173 -2.86 1.52 -0.28
N ALA A 174 -1.70 2.03 0.13
CA ALA A 174 -0.39 1.60 -0.34
C ALA A 174 0.59 1.51 0.82
N ALA A 175 1.41 0.46 0.85
CA ALA A 175 2.43 0.30 1.86
C ALA A 175 3.60 1.27 1.64
N PRO A 176 4.21 1.82 2.71
CA PRO A 176 5.51 2.50 2.64
C PRO A 176 6.58 1.47 2.27
N THR A 177 6.83 1.31 0.97
CA THR A 177 7.58 0.16 0.43
C THR A 177 8.99 0.02 0.98
N ALA A 178 9.69 1.12 1.26
CA ALA A 178 11.00 1.08 1.91
C ALA A 178 10.95 0.46 3.31
N GLY A 179 9.86 0.68 4.06
CA GLY A 179 9.64 0.12 5.38
C GLY A 179 9.38 -1.40 5.39
N LEU A 180 9.00 -1.98 4.23
CA LEU A 180 8.77 -3.43 4.11
C LEU A 180 10.02 -4.27 4.33
N HIS A 181 11.20 -3.69 4.17
CA HIS A 181 12.48 -4.39 4.30
C HIS A 181 12.99 -4.50 5.74
N PHE A 182 12.33 -3.86 6.71
CA PHE A 182 12.78 -3.91 8.09
C PHE A 182 12.29 -5.17 8.80
N THR A 183 13.20 -5.74 9.61
CA THR A 183 12.93 -6.85 10.53
C THR A 183 13.17 -6.41 11.97
N PRO A 184 12.61 -7.09 12.98
CA PRO A 184 12.91 -6.79 14.39
C PRO A 184 14.40 -6.88 14.70
N GLU A 185 15.10 -7.85 14.10
CA GLU A 185 16.54 -8.08 14.27
C GLU A 185 17.37 -6.92 13.70
N LEU A 186 16.98 -6.41 12.52
CA LEU A 186 17.61 -5.24 11.93
C LEU A 186 17.43 -4.00 12.81
N LEU A 187 16.22 -3.77 13.34
CA LEU A 187 15.96 -2.65 14.25
C LEU A 187 16.80 -2.74 15.52
N ALA A 188 16.88 -3.91 16.13
CA ALA A 188 17.71 -4.11 17.32
C ALA A 188 19.18 -3.77 17.06
N ARG A 189 19.72 -4.18 15.91
CA ARG A 189 21.10 -3.85 15.50
C ARG A 189 21.30 -2.36 15.25
N LEU A 190 20.32 -1.68 14.67
CA LEU A 190 20.36 -0.22 14.47
C LEU A 190 20.38 0.53 15.81
N GLN A 191 19.50 0.14 16.75
CA GLN A 191 19.46 0.72 18.10
C GLN A 191 20.78 0.51 18.87
N GLN A 192 21.36 -0.70 18.82
CA GLN A 192 22.65 -1.00 19.42
C GLN A 192 23.79 -0.13 18.87
N ARG A 193 23.65 0.32 17.61
CA ARG A 193 24.60 1.25 16.97
C ARG A 193 24.34 2.71 17.31
N GLY A 194 23.35 3.02 18.15
CA GLY A 194 22.99 4.39 18.52
C GLY A 194 22.23 5.16 17.44
N ILE A 195 21.54 4.46 16.55
CA ILE A 195 20.69 5.06 15.51
C ILE A 195 19.29 5.24 16.10
N GLY A 196 18.82 6.49 16.10
CA GLY A 196 17.48 6.84 16.56
C GLY A 196 16.39 6.40 15.59
N LEU A 197 15.16 6.21 16.12
CA LEU A 197 13.97 5.91 15.34
C LEU A 197 12.82 6.83 15.74
N THR A 198 12.14 7.42 14.78
CA THR A 198 10.89 8.16 14.99
C THR A 198 9.89 7.86 13.88
N THR A 199 8.62 8.17 14.13
CA THR A 199 7.54 7.86 13.18
C THR A 199 6.83 9.10 12.71
N VAL A 200 6.32 9.04 11.49
CA VAL A 200 5.32 9.95 10.91
C VAL A 200 4.14 9.12 10.42
N THR A 201 2.96 9.72 10.35
CA THR A 201 1.78 9.08 9.76
C THR A 201 1.42 9.81 8.48
N LEU A 202 1.57 9.13 7.34
CA LEU A 202 1.21 9.63 6.00
C LEU A 202 0.32 8.58 5.33
N HIS A 203 -0.92 8.98 5.01
CA HIS A 203 -1.88 8.14 4.28
C HIS A 203 -1.91 8.47 2.80
#